data_6fc83056d800d4f30889869a878066ee
#
_entry.id   6fc83056d800d4f30889869a878066ee
#
_cell.length_a   1.000
_cell.length_b   1.000
_cell.length_c   1.000
_cell.angle_alpha   90.00
_cell.angle_beta   90.00
_cell.angle_gamma   90.00
#
_symmetry.space_group_name_H-M   'P 1'
#
loop_
_entity.id
_entity.type
_entity.pdbx_description
1 polymer ?
#
loop_
_entity_poly.entity_id
_entity_poly.type
_entity_poly.pdbx_seq_one_letter_code
_entity_poly.pdbx_strand_id
1 'polypeptide(L)'
;MSSMLDPEVPPNQTREMIKTGKGCLAVLVAAAVLMFGGYFVWDKASTFLSTFGEIPDYPGPGNAKVLVDVPEGASLDVIGGILVEKDVVKSKKAWDRAVRSEERATSIQAGRYLMRTQMQAIDALRLLINPGSSKIRLQFTIPEGLRLSAQVDALAKRTKIKKSAFEKVLAKPKVLKLPKYAKNRPEGFLFPDTYELTADSTATSTLKQMVGQYKSVTREIEFEAAAKKLKRSPYEVLIVASIIEREVNREEYRAKVARVLYNRLDKGMKLSLDSTVIYAENLKTNTTSKQDRKSKSKYNTYRYKGLPPGPISAPGKAALEAAANPDKGKWLYFVTVNFDTGDTKFADNQADFEKIRQEFQTWCQSHPGRCDT
;
A
#
# COMPACT_ATOMS: atom_id res chain seq x y z
N MET A 1 -84.91 -58.42 54.24
CA MET A 1 -84.59 -58.36 55.68
C MET A 1 -83.96 -57.03 55.89
N SER A 2 -84.72 -56.08 56.33
CA SER A 2 -84.75 -55.51 57.65
C SER A 2 -83.52 -54.65 57.91
N SER A 3 -83.57 -53.46 58.35
CA SER A 3 -84.50 -52.58 58.99
C SER A 3 -83.77 -51.24 59.26
N MET A 4 -84.42 -50.13 59.06
CA MET A 4 -84.56 -48.99 59.99
C MET A 4 -83.23 -48.50 60.65
N LEU A 5 -82.94 -47.23 60.74
CA LEU A 5 -83.65 -46.10 61.35
C LEU A 5 -82.99 -44.78 61.01
N ASP A 6 -83.78 -43.80 60.68
CA ASP A 6 -83.49 -42.37 60.95
C ASP A 6 -83.43 -42.18 62.49
N PRO A 7 -82.81 -41.18 63.07
CA PRO A 7 -83.32 -39.81 62.95
C PRO A 7 -82.27 -38.64 63.20
N GLU A 8 -82.82 -37.51 63.06
CA GLU A 8 -82.68 -36.22 63.78
C GLU A 8 -81.85 -35.12 63.24
N VAL A 9 -82.49 -34.14 62.74
CA VAL A 9 -82.16 -32.77 62.60
C VAL A 9 -82.17 -32.05 63.92
N PRO A 10 -81.17 -31.25 64.29
CA PRO A 10 -81.38 -30.14 65.23
C PRO A 10 -81.13 -28.81 64.55
N PRO A 11 -81.59 -27.71 65.15
CA PRO A 11 -82.13 -26.57 64.43
C PRO A 11 -81.13 -25.42 64.25
N ASN A 12 -81.39 -24.68 63.18
CA ASN A 12 -81.34 -23.25 63.00
C ASN A 12 -80.33 -22.45 63.83
N GLN A 13 -79.21 -22.07 63.21
CA GLN A 13 -78.42 -20.87 63.59
C GLN A 13 -78.30 -19.91 62.43
N THR A 14 -79.44 -19.25 62.14
CA THR A 14 -79.48 -17.98 61.47
C THR A 14 -79.32 -16.88 62.50
N ARG A 15 -78.06 -16.46 62.81
CA ARG A 15 -77.71 -15.16 63.37
C ARG A 15 -76.23 -15.09 63.71
N GLU A 16 -75.37 -14.75 62.71
CA GLU A 16 -74.16 -13.93 62.88
C GLU A 16 -73.45 -13.65 61.52
N MET A 17 -74.15 -12.96 60.62
CA MET A 17 -73.56 -12.50 59.37
C MET A 17 -73.63 -10.95 59.23
N ILE A 18 -73.39 -10.23 60.32
CA ILE A 18 -73.31 -8.75 60.24
C ILE A 18 -72.11 -8.16 61.06
N LYS A 19 -71.00 -8.84 61.10
CA LYS A 19 -69.73 -8.20 61.65
C LYS A 19 -68.50 -8.41 60.79
N THR A 20 -68.60 -8.85 59.52
CA THR A 20 -67.47 -9.14 58.65
C THR A 20 -67.22 -8.04 57.60
N GLY A 21 -68.00 -6.96 57.54
CA GLY A 21 -67.78 -5.87 56.57
C GLY A 21 -66.49 -5.05 56.77
N LYS A 22 -66.05 -4.96 58.02
CA LYS A 22 -64.82 -4.18 58.33
C LYS A 22 -63.55 -4.99 58.10
N GLY A 23 -63.56 -6.30 58.18
CA GLY A 23 -62.43 -7.19 57.90
C GLY A 23 -62.12 -7.30 56.40
N CYS A 24 -63.19 -7.45 55.57
CA CYS A 24 -63.03 -7.52 54.13
C CYS A 24 -62.43 -6.20 53.53
N LEU A 25 -62.86 -5.06 54.07
CA LEU A 25 -62.30 -3.79 53.63
C LEU A 25 -60.79 -3.63 54.00
N ALA A 26 -60.45 -4.08 55.23
CA ALA A 26 -59.04 -4.07 55.67
C ALA A 26 -58.16 -5.01 54.84
N VAL A 27 -58.64 -6.20 54.46
CA VAL A 27 -57.94 -7.15 53.59
C VAL A 27 -57.81 -6.59 52.17
N LEU A 28 -58.85 -5.96 51.61
CA LEU A 28 -58.78 -5.31 50.30
C LEU A 28 -57.82 -4.10 50.28
N VAL A 29 -57.79 -3.29 51.35
CA VAL A 29 -56.85 -2.18 51.48
C VAL A 29 -55.44 -2.72 51.65
N ALA A 30 -55.23 -3.77 52.45
CA ALA A 30 -53.88 -4.39 52.57
C ALA A 30 -53.43 -5.02 51.26
N ALA A 31 -54.30 -5.70 50.52
CA ALA A 31 -54.03 -6.28 49.21
C ALA A 31 -53.71 -5.16 48.15
N ALA A 32 -54.47 -4.05 48.19
CA ALA A 32 -54.21 -2.90 47.33
C ALA A 32 -52.88 -2.24 47.65
N VAL A 33 -52.54 -2.08 48.93
CA VAL A 33 -51.25 -1.52 49.36
C VAL A 33 -50.09 -2.46 48.99
N LEU A 34 -50.25 -3.77 49.11
CA LEU A 34 -49.23 -4.74 48.67
C LEU A 34 -49.09 -4.78 47.16
N MET A 35 -50.23 -4.73 46.41
CA MET A 35 -50.16 -4.66 44.96
C MET A 35 -49.55 -3.33 44.45
N PHE A 36 -49.98 -2.21 45.03
CA PHE A 36 -49.44 -0.90 44.66
C PHE A 36 -47.98 -0.72 45.10
N GLY A 37 -47.65 -1.18 46.31
CA GLY A 37 -46.30 -1.23 46.82
C GLY A 37 -45.41 -2.17 46.01
N GLY A 38 -45.90 -3.34 45.70
CA GLY A 38 -45.23 -4.35 44.85
C GLY A 38 -45.01 -3.81 43.43
N TYR A 39 -46.06 -3.20 42.85
CA TYR A 39 -45.93 -2.55 41.52
C TYR A 39 -44.91 -1.41 41.53
N PHE A 40 -44.93 -0.55 42.54
CA PHE A 40 -43.99 0.57 42.68
C PHE A 40 -42.55 0.09 42.91
N VAL A 41 -42.37 -0.94 43.73
CA VAL A 41 -41.05 -1.59 43.93
C VAL A 41 -40.58 -2.27 42.65
N TRP A 42 -41.47 -2.97 41.94
CA TRP A 42 -41.18 -3.62 40.66
C TRP A 42 -40.82 -2.59 39.59
N ASP A 43 -41.58 -1.49 39.47
CA ASP A 43 -41.29 -0.40 38.53
C ASP A 43 -39.95 0.26 38.80
N LYS A 44 -39.65 0.56 40.08
CA LYS A 44 -38.35 1.13 40.48
C LYS A 44 -37.22 0.12 40.35
N ALA A 45 -37.44 -1.13 40.71
CA ALA A 45 -36.45 -2.20 40.56
C ALA A 45 -36.20 -2.54 39.10
N SER A 46 -37.22 -2.57 38.25
CA SER A 46 -37.07 -2.83 36.81
C SER A 46 -36.32 -1.65 36.12
N THR A 47 -36.66 -0.41 36.48
CA THR A 47 -35.93 0.78 35.99
C THR A 47 -34.48 0.81 36.47
N PHE A 48 -34.24 0.44 37.74
CA PHE A 48 -32.90 0.33 38.31
C PHE A 48 -32.08 -0.79 37.63
N LEU A 49 -32.67 -1.98 37.43
CA LEU A 49 -32.03 -3.11 36.77
C LEU A 49 -31.78 -2.83 35.28
N SER A 50 -32.70 -2.13 34.57
CA SER A 50 -32.50 -1.73 33.18
C SER A 50 -31.35 -0.74 33.06
N THR A 51 -31.24 0.23 34.00
CA THR A 51 -30.17 1.21 34.02
C THR A 51 -28.80 0.58 34.31
N PHE A 52 -28.73 -0.47 35.15
CA PHE A 52 -27.48 -1.21 35.40
C PHE A 52 -27.16 -2.27 34.35
N GLY A 53 -28.15 -2.71 33.55
CA GLY A 53 -27.98 -3.69 32.47
C GLY A 53 -27.62 -3.11 31.11
N GLU A 54 -27.88 -1.82 30.88
CA GLU A 54 -27.53 -1.16 29.60
C GLU A 54 -26.05 -0.81 29.51
N ILE A 55 -25.38 -1.39 28.53
CA ILE A 55 -24.01 -1.01 28.20
C ILE A 55 -24.11 0.34 27.50
N PRO A 56 -23.48 1.42 28.05
CA PRO A 56 -23.53 2.74 27.44
C PRO A 56 -22.91 2.71 26.04
N ASP A 57 -23.69 3.01 25.02
CA ASP A 57 -23.25 3.17 23.63
C ASP A 57 -23.83 4.46 23.05
N TYR A 58 -23.23 4.94 21.97
CA TYR A 58 -23.79 6.06 21.21
C TYR A 58 -24.89 5.56 20.27
N PRO A 59 -25.92 6.39 19.97
CA PRO A 59 -26.98 6.00 19.05
C PRO A 59 -26.55 5.95 17.59
N GLY A 60 -25.35 6.49 17.25
CA GLY A 60 -24.87 6.62 15.87
C GLY A 60 -25.62 7.70 15.09
N PRO A 61 -25.31 7.95 13.81
CA PRO A 61 -24.20 7.48 12.97
C PRO A 61 -22.86 8.21 13.19
N GLY A 62 -22.75 9.05 14.22
CA GLY A 62 -21.58 9.85 14.54
C GLY A 62 -21.66 11.29 14.05
N ASN A 63 -20.84 12.17 14.67
CA ASN A 63 -20.84 13.61 14.49
C ASN A 63 -19.63 14.11 13.68
N ALA A 64 -18.64 14.71 14.34
CA ALA A 64 -17.48 15.33 13.72
C ALA A 64 -16.50 14.28 13.17
N LYS A 65 -15.78 14.62 12.09
CA LYS A 65 -14.72 13.76 11.55
C LYS A 65 -13.51 13.73 12.48
N VAL A 66 -12.98 12.54 12.74
CA VAL A 66 -11.81 12.30 13.58
C VAL A 66 -10.89 11.27 12.92
N LEU A 67 -9.57 11.46 13.09
CA LEU A 67 -8.57 10.53 12.60
C LEU A 67 -8.24 9.51 13.69
N VAL A 68 -8.35 8.24 13.34
CA VAL A 68 -8.02 7.10 14.19
C VAL A 68 -6.86 6.34 13.56
N ASP A 69 -5.76 6.20 14.28
CA ASP A 69 -4.61 5.40 13.89
C ASP A 69 -4.70 4.02 14.59
N VAL A 70 -4.79 2.96 13.79
CA VAL A 70 -4.74 1.58 14.24
C VAL A 70 -3.32 1.05 14.03
N PRO A 71 -2.53 0.80 15.09
CA PRO A 71 -1.15 0.31 14.97
C PRO A 71 -1.06 -1.09 14.36
N GLU A 72 0.09 -1.42 13.77
CA GLU A 72 0.36 -2.78 13.27
C GLU A 72 0.42 -3.77 14.45
N GLY A 73 -0.32 -4.89 14.32
CA GLY A 73 -0.41 -5.90 15.37
C GLY A 73 -1.23 -5.51 16.60
N ALA A 74 -1.97 -4.38 16.55
CA ALA A 74 -2.83 -3.98 17.66
C ALA A 74 -3.91 -5.03 17.92
N SER A 75 -4.07 -5.42 19.20
CA SER A 75 -5.19 -6.27 19.62
C SER A 75 -6.51 -5.50 19.54
N LEU A 76 -7.63 -6.23 19.47
CA LEU A 76 -8.98 -5.62 19.50
C LEU A 76 -9.20 -4.79 20.78
N ASP A 77 -8.54 -5.17 21.86
CA ASP A 77 -8.55 -4.44 23.12
C ASP A 77 -7.88 -3.08 23.01
N VAL A 78 -6.69 -3.02 22.41
CA VAL A 78 -5.95 -1.77 22.13
C VAL A 78 -6.74 -0.87 21.19
N ILE A 79 -7.33 -1.43 20.12
CA ILE A 79 -8.17 -0.68 19.18
C ILE A 79 -9.36 -0.06 19.92
N GLY A 80 -10.05 -0.83 20.76
CA GLY A 80 -11.16 -0.33 21.57
C GLY A 80 -10.74 0.83 22.49
N GLY A 81 -9.59 0.74 23.12
CA GLY A 81 -9.02 1.83 23.94
C GLY A 81 -8.81 3.12 23.12
N ILE A 82 -8.20 3.01 21.93
CA ILE A 82 -8.00 4.14 21.02
C ILE A 82 -9.34 4.78 20.60
N LEU A 83 -10.35 3.95 20.29
CA LEU A 83 -11.66 4.45 19.87
C LEU A 83 -12.38 5.20 21.00
N VAL A 84 -12.24 4.76 22.24
CA VAL A 84 -12.78 5.46 23.43
C VAL A 84 -12.04 6.77 23.65
N GLU A 85 -10.70 6.76 23.62
CA GLU A 85 -9.87 7.96 23.76
C GLU A 85 -10.20 9.06 22.73
N LYS A 86 -10.51 8.63 21.50
CA LYS A 86 -10.88 9.54 20.39
C LYS A 86 -12.35 9.90 20.35
N ASP A 87 -13.12 9.53 21.38
CA ASP A 87 -14.59 9.76 21.46
C ASP A 87 -15.36 9.17 20.26
N VAL A 88 -14.82 8.12 19.64
CA VAL A 88 -15.50 7.41 18.53
C VAL A 88 -16.59 6.50 19.09
N VAL A 89 -16.26 5.72 20.11
CA VAL A 89 -17.21 4.85 20.82
C VAL A 89 -17.33 5.28 22.28
N LYS A 90 -18.51 5.11 22.85
CA LYS A 90 -18.83 5.63 24.18
C LYS A 90 -18.12 4.88 25.30
N SER A 91 -17.93 3.57 25.14
CA SER A 91 -17.33 2.74 26.19
C SER A 91 -16.62 1.51 25.63
N LYS A 92 -15.61 1.05 26.38
CA LYS A 92 -14.95 -0.21 26.09
C LYS A 92 -15.92 -1.41 26.09
N LYS A 93 -16.90 -1.40 26.98
CA LYS A 93 -17.94 -2.44 27.07
C LYS A 93 -18.79 -2.50 25.80
N ALA A 94 -19.15 -1.33 25.21
CA ALA A 94 -19.88 -1.28 23.93
C ALA A 94 -19.06 -1.86 22.79
N TRP A 95 -17.76 -1.49 22.73
CA TRP A 95 -16.84 -2.05 21.76
C TRP A 95 -16.70 -3.56 21.88
N ASP A 96 -16.49 -4.08 23.10
CA ASP A 96 -16.33 -5.52 23.35
C ASP A 96 -17.62 -6.30 22.99
N ARG A 97 -18.81 -5.69 23.17
CA ARG A 97 -20.08 -6.26 22.71
C ARG A 97 -20.13 -6.34 21.18
N ALA A 98 -19.75 -5.25 20.49
CA ALA A 98 -19.72 -5.21 19.03
C ALA A 98 -18.76 -6.27 18.47
N VAL A 99 -17.55 -6.35 19.03
CA VAL A 99 -16.54 -7.36 18.64
C VAL A 99 -17.06 -8.79 18.79
N ARG A 100 -17.78 -9.10 19.89
CA ARG A 100 -18.37 -10.44 20.08
C ARG A 100 -19.50 -10.77 19.11
N SER A 101 -20.15 -9.75 18.55
CA SER A 101 -21.27 -9.94 17.60
C SER A 101 -20.85 -10.03 16.13
N GLU A 102 -19.55 -9.84 15.82
CA GLU A 102 -19.04 -9.81 14.44
C GLU A 102 -17.86 -10.77 14.27
N GLU A 103 -18.07 -11.86 13.56
CA GLU A 103 -17.05 -12.91 13.35
C GLU A 103 -15.77 -12.38 12.67
N ARG A 104 -15.91 -11.37 11.82
CA ARG A 104 -14.77 -10.77 11.09
C ARG A 104 -14.05 -9.69 11.88
N ALA A 105 -14.31 -9.51 13.18
CA ALA A 105 -13.67 -8.48 14.00
C ALA A 105 -12.14 -8.54 13.96
N THR A 106 -11.56 -9.74 13.80
CA THR A 106 -10.11 -9.94 13.69
C THR A 106 -9.50 -9.54 12.33
N SER A 107 -10.34 -9.21 11.33
CA SER A 107 -9.87 -8.80 9.99
C SER A 107 -9.50 -7.31 9.88
N ILE A 108 -9.59 -6.55 10.97
CA ILE A 108 -9.20 -5.13 11.00
C ILE A 108 -7.72 -5.01 10.64
N GLN A 109 -7.44 -4.17 9.66
CA GLN A 109 -6.09 -3.91 9.21
C GLN A 109 -5.50 -2.68 9.91
N ALA A 110 -4.20 -2.70 10.17
CA ALA A 110 -3.48 -1.51 10.60
C ALA A 110 -3.63 -0.36 9.58
N GLY A 111 -3.63 0.88 10.07
CA GLY A 111 -3.72 2.06 9.21
C GLY A 111 -4.42 3.23 9.85
N ARG A 112 -4.52 4.31 9.09
CA ARG A 112 -5.24 5.53 9.49
C ARG A 112 -6.62 5.54 8.87
N TYR A 113 -7.62 5.77 9.73
CA TYR A 113 -9.03 5.79 9.34
C TYR A 113 -9.65 7.15 9.62
N LEU A 114 -10.44 7.64 8.67
CA LEU A 114 -11.31 8.79 8.89
C LEU A 114 -12.64 8.28 9.43
N MET A 115 -12.84 8.45 10.72
CA MET A 115 -14.05 8.04 11.43
C MET A 115 -14.87 9.26 11.84
N ARG A 116 -15.91 9.05 12.61
CA ARG A 116 -16.68 10.12 13.25
C ARG A 116 -16.64 9.93 14.76
N THR A 117 -16.70 11.03 15.49
CA THR A 117 -16.95 10.95 16.94
C THR A 117 -18.39 10.48 17.19
N GLN A 118 -18.61 9.82 18.33
CA GLN A 118 -19.92 9.43 18.82
C GLN A 118 -20.68 8.49 17.86
N MET A 119 -19.98 7.53 17.29
CA MET A 119 -20.55 6.44 16.50
C MET A 119 -21.06 5.31 17.41
N GLN A 120 -22.10 4.60 16.95
CA GLN A 120 -22.46 3.32 17.56
C GLN A 120 -21.27 2.34 17.41
N ALA A 121 -20.96 1.58 18.46
CA ALA A 121 -19.78 0.72 18.47
C ALA A 121 -19.76 -0.31 17.33
N ILE A 122 -20.94 -0.86 16.98
CA ILE A 122 -21.04 -1.83 15.87
C ILE A 122 -20.76 -1.17 14.51
N ASP A 123 -21.17 0.09 14.31
CA ASP A 123 -20.90 0.81 13.06
C ASP A 123 -19.44 1.22 12.96
N ALA A 124 -18.82 1.60 14.08
CA ALA A 124 -17.38 1.84 14.14
C ALA A 124 -16.60 0.59 13.78
N LEU A 125 -16.99 -0.59 14.30
CA LEU A 125 -16.37 -1.87 13.96
C LEU A 125 -16.54 -2.23 12.48
N ARG A 126 -17.76 -2.13 11.94
CA ARG A 126 -18.05 -2.41 10.52
C ARG A 126 -17.22 -1.52 9.59
N LEU A 127 -17.04 -0.24 9.95
CA LEU A 127 -16.19 0.70 9.20
C LEU A 127 -14.73 0.27 9.21
N LEU A 128 -14.20 -0.22 10.32
CA LEU A 128 -12.83 -0.73 10.41
C LEU A 128 -12.63 -2.05 9.64
N ILE A 129 -13.64 -2.92 9.59
CA ILE A 129 -13.61 -4.17 8.83
C ILE A 129 -13.71 -3.91 7.33
N ASN A 130 -14.61 -3.00 6.91
CA ASN A 130 -14.86 -2.64 5.52
C ASN A 130 -14.68 -1.14 5.32
N PRO A 131 -13.44 -0.64 5.36
CA PRO A 131 -13.19 0.80 5.48
C PRO A 131 -13.54 1.60 4.22
N GLY A 132 -13.62 0.97 3.04
CA GLY A 132 -13.87 1.71 1.80
C GLY A 132 -12.98 2.95 1.67
N SER A 133 -13.61 4.12 1.49
CA SER A 133 -12.93 5.44 1.43
C SER A 133 -12.50 6.01 2.79
N SER A 134 -12.88 5.38 3.92
CA SER A 134 -12.51 5.86 5.25
C SER A 134 -11.06 5.55 5.62
N LYS A 135 -10.46 4.51 5.06
CA LYS A 135 -9.03 4.22 5.26
C LYS A 135 -8.21 5.22 4.45
N ILE A 136 -7.50 6.10 5.17
CA ILE A 136 -6.62 7.08 4.53
C ILE A 136 -5.35 6.38 4.07
N ARG A 137 -5.16 6.37 2.76
CA ARG A 137 -3.97 5.85 2.10
C ARG A 137 -3.23 7.01 1.48
N LEU A 138 -1.98 7.22 1.88
CA LEU A 138 -1.11 8.14 1.18
C LEU A 138 -0.53 7.41 -0.03
N GLN A 139 -1.09 7.66 -1.19
CA GLN A 139 -0.54 7.17 -2.45
C GLN A 139 0.51 8.13 -2.99
N PHE A 140 1.61 7.57 -3.47
CA PHE A 140 2.65 8.33 -4.17
C PHE A 140 3.27 7.49 -5.28
N THR A 141 3.57 8.14 -6.38
CA THR A 141 4.19 7.50 -7.54
C THR A 141 5.67 7.84 -7.60
N ILE A 142 6.51 6.83 -7.75
CA ILE A 142 7.92 6.97 -8.10
C ILE A 142 8.06 6.69 -9.59
N PRO A 143 8.43 7.68 -10.41
CA PRO A 143 8.55 7.50 -11.86
C PRO A 143 9.72 6.59 -12.22
N GLU A 144 9.64 5.99 -13.40
CA GLU A 144 10.70 5.22 -14.05
C GLU A 144 11.93 6.10 -14.37
N GLY A 145 13.08 5.47 -14.57
CA GLY A 145 14.28 6.13 -15.02
C GLY A 145 15.03 6.95 -13.96
N LEU A 146 14.54 7.03 -12.73
CA LEU A 146 15.25 7.71 -11.64
C LEU A 146 16.43 6.89 -11.14
N ARG A 147 17.56 7.55 -10.87
CA ARG A 147 18.66 6.96 -10.11
C ARG A 147 18.29 6.85 -8.62
N LEU A 148 18.96 5.99 -7.88
CA LEU A 148 18.68 5.73 -6.47
C LEU A 148 18.61 7.01 -5.62
N SER A 149 19.57 7.95 -5.79
CA SER A 149 19.57 9.21 -5.04
C SER A 149 18.35 10.07 -5.33
N ALA A 150 17.92 10.14 -6.60
CA ALA A 150 16.72 10.88 -6.99
C ALA A 150 15.44 10.19 -6.49
N GLN A 151 15.40 8.84 -6.43
CA GLN A 151 14.30 8.12 -5.81
C GLN A 151 14.20 8.44 -4.31
N VAL A 152 15.32 8.50 -3.60
CA VAL A 152 15.35 8.87 -2.17
C VAL A 152 14.85 10.30 -1.97
N ASP A 153 15.26 11.25 -2.83
CA ASP A 153 14.76 12.63 -2.79
C ASP A 153 13.24 12.69 -3.04
N ALA A 154 12.74 11.94 -4.01
CA ALA A 154 11.33 11.85 -4.32
C ALA A 154 10.53 11.22 -3.16
N LEU A 155 11.05 10.17 -2.55
CA LEU A 155 10.48 9.54 -1.36
C LEU A 155 10.39 10.52 -0.19
N ALA A 156 11.49 11.20 0.14
CA ALA A 156 11.52 12.16 1.24
C ALA A 156 10.55 13.34 1.02
N LYS A 157 10.38 13.79 -0.22
CA LYS A 157 9.44 14.87 -0.58
C LYS A 157 7.98 14.44 -0.49
N ARG A 158 7.67 13.19 -0.84
CA ARG A 158 6.29 12.68 -0.95
C ARG A 158 5.79 11.97 0.30
N THR A 159 6.73 11.49 1.11
CA THR A 159 6.43 10.80 2.35
C THR A 159 6.83 11.65 3.53
N LYS A 160 6.35 11.90 4.56
CA LYS A 160 6.86 12.69 5.70
C LYS A 160 8.11 12.10 6.36
N ILE A 161 8.73 11.08 5.73
CA ILE A 161 9.90 10.37 6.24
C ILE A 161 11.17 11.14 5.84
N LYS A 162 12.04 11.42 6.80
CA LYS A 162 13.29 12.17 6.55
C LYS A 162 14.20 11.43 5.57
N LYS A 163 14.84 12.15 4.63
CA LYS A 163 15.83 11.62 3.67
C LYS A 163 16.88 10.75 4.37
N SER A 164 17.43 11.24 5.48
CA SER A 164 18.46 10.54 6.26
C SER A 164 18.01 9.16 6.78
N ALA A 165 16.72 8.94 6.98
CA ALA A 165 16.21 7.63 7.38
C ALA A 165 16.31 6.61 6.23
N PHE A 166 16.01 7.02 4.99
CA PHE A 166 16.23 6.18 3.80
C PHE A 166 17.71 5.89 3.58
N GLU A 167 18.57 6.92 3.67
CA GLU A 167 20.02 6.78 3.51
C GLU A 167 20.62 5.81 4.54
N LYS A 168 20.17 5.85 5.81
CA LYS A 168 20.60 4.88 6.85
C LYS A 168 20.27 3.44 6.48
N VAL A 169 19.09 3.20 5.89
CA VAL A 169 18.68 1.86 5.45
C VAL A 169 19.53 1.41 4.25
N LEU A 170 19.76 2.30 3.29
CA LEU A 170 20.57 2.02 2.09
C LEU A 170 22.03 1.79 2.41
N ALA A 171 22.57 2.38 3.48
CA ALA A 171 23.92 2.09 3.97
C ALA A 171 24.07 0.66 4.54
N LYS A 172 22.92 0.01 4.91
CA LYS A 172 22.88 -1.37 5.40
C LYS A 172 21.90 -2.22 4.57
N PRO A 173 22.14 -2.41 3.26
CA PRO A 173 21.13 -2.91 2.31
C PRO A 173 20.73 -4.37 2.53
N LYS A 174 21.43 -5.14 3.36
CA LYS A 174 21.04 -6.51 3.73
C LYS A 174 19.63 -6.60 4.27
N VAL A 175 19.15 -5.57 4.99
CA VAL A 175 17.79 -5.51 5.54
C VAL A 175 16.71 -5.52 4.45
N LEU A 176 17.02 -5.05 3.24
CA LEU A 176 16.11 -5.00 2.09
C LEU A 176 15.88 -6.37 1.45
N LYS A 177 16.70 -7.37 1.78
CA LYS A 177 16.62 -8.72 1.19
C LYS A 177 16.60 -8.68 -0.35
N LEU A 178 17.52 -7.92 -0.94
CA LEU A 178 17.70 -7.85 -2.39
C LEU A 178 17.92 -9.25 -3.01
N PRO A 179 17.63 -9.46 -4.30
CA PRO A 179 18.02 -10.69 -5.00
C PRO A 179 19.51 -10.98 -4.84
N LYS A 180 19.91 -12.25 -4.81
CA LYS A 180 21.32 -12.65 -4.58
C LYS A 180 22.27 -12.02 -5.61
N TYR A 181 21.84 -11.89 -6.86
CA TYR A 181 22.63 -11.29 -7.94
C TYR A 181 22.88 -9.78 -7.78
N ALA A 182 22.11 -9.09 -6.94
CA ALA A 182 22.32 -7.66 -6.62
C ALA A 182 23.61 -7.41 -5.82
N LYS A 183 24.17 -8.43 -5.15
CA LYS A 183 25.36 -8.31 -4.28
C LYS A 183 25.26 -7.14 -3.30
N ASN A 184 24.07 -6.94 -2.72
CA ASN A 184 23.72 -5.85 -1.81
C ASN A 184 23.87 -4.44 -2.41
N ARG A 185 23.77 -4.28 -3.72
CA ARG A 185 23.75 -2.98 -4.41
C ARG A 185 22.31 -2.61 -4.74
N PRO A 186 21.73 -1.56 -4.12
CA PRO A 186 20.30 -1.25 -4.28
C PRO A 186 19.94 -0.49 -5.56
N GLU A 187 20.90 0.11 -6.28
CA GLU A 187 20.63 0.81 -7.53
C GLU A 187 19.97 -0.11 -8.56
N GLY A 188 18.85 0.32 -9.13
CA GLY A 188 18.04 -0.44 -10.09
C GLY A 188 17.02 -1.41 -9.47
N PHE A 189 17.03 -1.60 -8.12
CA PHE A 189 16.17 -2.57 -7.44
C PHE A 189 14.99 -1.95 -6.68
N LEU A 190 14.93 -0.63 -6.57
CA LEU A 190 13.75 0.06 -6.04
C LEU A 190 12.79 0.30 -7.20
N PHE A 191 11.83 -0.60 -7.38
CA PHE A 191 10.95 -0.58 -8.56
C PHE A 191 10.13 0.70 -8.62
N PRO A 192 10.02 1.34 -9.80
CA PRO A 192 9.15 2.49 -10.00
C PRO A 192 7.69 2.03 -10.08
N ASP A 193 6.83 2.58 -9.22
CA ASP A 193 5.40 2.24 -9.17
C ASP A 193 4.64 3.27 -8.31
N THR A 194 3.35 3.11 -8.20
CA THR A 194 2.51 3.80 -7.22
C THR A 194 2.39 2.97 -5.96
N TYR A 195 2.83 3.53 -4.85
CA TYR A 195 2.87 2.89 -3.55
C TYR A 195 1.88 3.51 -2.57
N GLU A 196 1.40 2.70 -1.66
CA GLU A 196 0.56 3.16 -0.55
C GLU A 196 1.36 3.11 0.76
N LEU A 197 1.27 4.19 1.52
CA LEU A 197 1.79 4.27 2.88
C LEU A 197 0.65 4.29 3.89
N THR A 198 0.89 3.64 4.99
CA THR A 198 0.11 3.73 6.22
C THR A 198 0.77 4.70 7.20
N ALA A 199 0.09 5.04 8.28
CA ALA A 199 0.60 5.99 9.27
C ALA A 199 1.90 5.53 9.95
N ASP A 200 2.11 4.23 10.05
CA ASP A 200 3.25 3.54 10.66
C ASP A 200 4.36 3.19 9.67
N SER A 201 4.20 3.55 8.38
CA SER A 201 5.22 3.28 7.37
C SER A 201 6.56 3.93 7.72
N THR A 202 7.61 3.14 7.67
CA THR A 202 9.00 3.54 7.92
C THR A 202 9.82 3.55 6.64
N ALA A 203 10.99 4.17 6.65
CA ALA A 203 11.92 4.09 5.52
C ALA A 203 12.24 2.63 5.15
N THR A 204 12.36 1.75 6.15
CA THR A 204 12.65 0.32 5.93
C THR A 204 11.47 -0.40 5.27
N SER A 205 10.24 -0.22 5.76
CA SER A 205 9.05 -0.85 5.18
C SER A 205 8.80 -0.36 3.77
N THR A 206 8.93 0.94 3.51
CA THR A 206 8.77 1.55 2.18
C THR A 206 9.77 0.98 1.17
N LEU A 207 11.07 0.97 1.51
CA LEU A 207 12.09 0.41 0.61
C LEU A 207 11.94 -1.10 0.40
N LYS A 208 11.51 -1.85 1.43
CA LYS A 208 11.19 -3.29 1.27
C LYS A 208 10.01 -3.51 0.34
N GLN A 209 8.98 -2.66 0.39
CA GLN A 209 7.84 -2.72 -0.52
C GLN A 209 8.30 -2.53 -1.97
N MET A 210 9.16 -1.53 -2.24
CA MET A 210 9.71 -1.28 -3.58
C MET A 210 10.56 -2.44 -4.11
N VAL A 211 11.39 -3.04 -3.25
CA VAL A 211 12.14 -4.27 -3.59
C VAL A 211 11.22 -5.47 -3.78
N GLY A 212 10.15 -5.57 -2.98
CA GLY A 212 9.12 -6.59 -3.13
C GLY A 212 8.45 -6.52 -4.50
N GLN A 213 8.10 -5.30 -4.94
CA GLN A 213 7.51 -5.06 -6.25
C GLN A 213 8.47 -5.43 -7.39
N TYR A 214 9.75 -5.06 -7.29
CA TYR A 214 10.77 -5.50 -8.23
C TYR A 214 10.78 -7.04 -8.38
N LYS A 215 10.77 -7.76 -7.27
CA LYS A 215 10.75 -9.23 -7.28
C LYS A 215 9.47 -9.80 -7.87
N SER A 216 8.33 -9.15 -7.63
CA SER A 216 7.04 -9.56 -8.18
C SER A 216 7.04 -9.43 -9.70
N VAL A 217 7.42 -8.25 -10.20
CA VAL A 217 7.48 -7.98 -11.64
C VAL A 217 8.50 -8.88 -12.35
N THR A 218 9.70 -9.04 -11.78
CA THR A 218 10.74 -9.89 -12.40
C THR A 218 10.36 -11.37 -12.40
N ARG A 219 9.56 -11.83 -11.44
CA ARG A 219 8.99 -13.18 -11.45
C ARG A 219 7.92 -13.33 -12.52
N GLU A 220 7.01 -12.36 -12.63
CA GLU A 220 5.93 -12.33 -13.62
C GLU A 220 6.47 -12.46 -15.06
N ILE A 221 7.55 -11.74 -15.37
CA ILE A 221 8.17 -11.75 -16.71
C ILE A 221 9.25 -12.85 -16.88
N GLU A 222 9.36 -13.78 -15.95
CA GLU A 222 10.37 -14.86 -15.97
C GLU A 222 11.81 -14.35 -16.21
N PHE A 223 12.15 -13.19 -15.62
CA PHE A 223 13.36 -12.43 -15.90
C PHE A 223 14.67 -13.26 -15.78
N GLU A 224 14.80 -14.06 -14.70
CA GLU A 224 16.00 -14.88 -14.51
C GLU A 224 16.12 -16.02 -15.55
N ALA A 225 14.98 -16.61 -15.95
CA ALA A 225 14.96 -17.63 -16.99
C ALA A 225 15.30 -17.03 -18.36
N ALA A 226 14.79 -15.83 -18.67
CA ALA A 226 15.12 -15.10 -19.89
C ALA A 226 16.60 -14.71 -19.93
N ALA A 227 17.15 -14.21 -18.83
CA ALA A 227 18.58 -13.92 -18.71
C ALA A 227 19.45 -15.16 -19.00
N LYS A 228 19.07 -16.32 -18.46
CA LYS A 228 19.76 -17.60 -18.74
C LYS A 228 19.73 -17.97 -20.23
N LYS A 229 18.57 -17.80 -20.89
CA LYS A 229 18.43 -18.02 -22.36
C LYS A 229 19.37 -17.11 -23.15
N LEU A 230 19.60 -15.88 -22.69
CA LEU A 230 20.53 -14.91 -23.27
C LEU A 230 22.00 -15.21 -22.95
N LYS A 231 22.29 -16.23 -22.13
CA LYS A 231 23.62 -16.53 -21.58
C LYS A 231 24.23 -15.32 -20.83
N ARG A 232 23.39 -14.57 -20.11
CA ARG A 232 23.74 -13.42 -19.28
C ARG A 232 23.29 -13.65 -17.84
N SER A 233 23.96 -13.00 -16.90
CA SER A 233 23.47 -12.94 -15.53
C SER A 233 22.24 -12.02 -15.44
N PRO A 234 21.30 -12.25 -14.50
CA PRO A 234 20.18 -11.33 -14.30
C PRO A 234 20.65 -9.90 -13.96
N TYR A 235 21.82 -9.74 -13.35
CA TYR A 235 22.38 -8.43 -13.06
C TYR A 235 22.82 -7.69 -14.34
N GLU A 236 23.43 -8.38 -15.29
CA GLU A 236 23.78 -7.79 -16.60
C GLU A 236 22.53 -7.37 -17.37
N VAL A 237 21.48 -8.18 -17.36
CA VAL A 237 20.20 -7.85 -18.02
C VAL A 237 19.55 -6.64 -17.34
N LEU A 238 19.62 -6.51 -16.00
CA LEU A 238 19.13 -5.33 -15.29
C LEU A 238 19.94 -4.07 -15.67
N ILE A 239 21.26 -4.18 -15.82
CA ILE A 239 22.08 -3.03 -16.29
C ILE A 239 21.61 -2.60 -17.67
N VAL A 240 21.40 -3.54 -18.60
CA VAL A 240 20.88 -3.23 -19.95
C VAL A 240 19.51 -2.59 -19.87
N ALA A 241 18.57 -3.11 -19.04
CA ALA A 241 17.26 -2.51 -18.83
C ALA A 241 17.35 -1.06 -18.33
N SER A 242 18.24 -0.80 -17.37
CA SER A 242 18.45 0.55 -16.82
C SER A 242 19.02 1.55 -17.85
N ILE A 243 19.77 1.06 -18.83
CA ILE A 243 20.26 1.84 -19.96
C ILE A 243 19.12 2.12 -20.94
N ILE A 244 18.38 1.09 -21.36
CA ILE A 244 17.24 1.22 -22.27
C ILE A 244 16.23 2.24 -21.76
N GLU A 245 15.93 2.20 -20.45
CA GLU A 245 15.04 3.16 -19.80
C GLU A 245 15.45 4.61 -19.99
N ARG A 246 16.74 4.86 -20.16
CA ARG A 246 17.31 6.21 -20.32
C ARG A 246 17.57 6.61 -21.77
N GLU A 247 17.55 5.66 -22.70
CA GLU A 247 17.92 5.88 -24.10
C GLU A 247 16.70 6.10 -25.01
N VAL A 248 15.58 5.42 -24.73
CA VAL A 248 14.40 5.48 -25.60
C VAL A 248 13.10 5.58 -24.82
N ASN A 249 12.29 6.56 -25.21
CA ASN A 249 10.99 6.80 -24.58
C ASN A 249 9.88 5.93 -25.20
N ARG A 250 10.00 5.58 -26.50
CA ARG A 250 8.99 4.78 -27.21
C ARG A 250 9.23 3.30 -26.96
N GLU A 251 8.18 2.64 -26.49
CA GLU A 251 8.23 1.25 -26.05
C GLU A 251 8.61 0.30 -27.20
N GLU A 252 8.07 0.56 -28.39
CA GLU A 252 8.31 -0.26 -29.58
C GLU A 252 9.77 -0.38 -30.02
N TYR A 253 10.64 0.57 -29.61
CA TYR A 253 12.06 0.52 -29.94
C TYR A 253 12.92 -0.13 -28.84
N ARG A 254 12.38 -0.34 -27.64
CA ARG A 254 13.17 -0.83 -26.50
C ARG A 254 13.82 -2.19 -26.77
N ALA A 255 13.08 -3.13 -27.37
CA ALA A 255 13.59 -4.46 -27.70
C ALA A 255 14.67 -4.44 -28.80
N LYS A 256 14.56 -3.51 -29.78
CA LYS A 256 15.61 -3.28 -30.80
C LYS A 256 16.87 -2.66 -30.19
N VAL A 257 16.71 -1.68 -29.27
CA VAL A 257 17.86 -1.09 -28.56
C VAL A 257 18.54 -2.15 -27.70
N ALA A 258 17.78 -2.99 -27.00
CA ALA A 258 18.36 -4.13 -26.29
C ALA A 258 19.23 -5.00 -27.21
N ARG A 259 18.76 -5.30 -28.43
CA ARG A 259 19.50 -6.06 -29.43
C ARG A 259 20.79 -5.36 -29.83
N VAL A 260 20.75 -4.06 -30.09
CA VAL A 260 21.96 -3.27 -30.41
C VAL A 260 22.99 -3.40 -29.28
N LEU A 261 22.56 -3.22 -28.03
CA LEU A 261 23.46 -3.30 -26.87
C LEU A 261 24.11 -4.68 -26.76
N TYR A 262 23.33 -5.76 -26.87
CA TYR A 262 23.87 -7.12 -26.84
C TYR A 262 24.79 -7.41 -28.03
N ASN A 263 24.45 -7.00 -29.25
CA ASN A 263 25.32 -7.19 -30.42
C ASN A 263 26.66 -6.46 -30.25
N ARG A 264 26.66 -5.24 -29.69
CA ARG A 264 27.90 -4.52 -29.36
C ARG A 264 28.74 -5.25 -28.31
N LEU A 265 28.10 -5.74 -27.25
CA LEU A 265 28.76 -6.51 -26.19
C LEU A 265 29.40 -7.78 -26.75
N ASP A 266 28.69 -8.54 -27.58
CA ASP A 266 29.16 -9.79 -28.19
C ASP A 266 30.34 -9.56 -29.16
N LYS A 267 30.36 -8.39 -29.83
CA LYS A 267 31.48 -7.97 -30.71
C LYS A 267 32.61 -7.26 -29.95
N GLY A 268 32.55 -7.11 -28.63
CA GLY A 268 33.53 -6.38 -27.84
C GLY A 268 33.63 -4.88 -28.19
N MET A 269 32.55 -4.30 -28.72
CA MET A 269 32.44 -2.88 -29.01
C MET A 269 32.16 -2.09 -27.73
N LYS A 270 32.54 -0.80 -27.73
CA LYS A 270 32.12 0.15 -26.69
C LYS A 270 30.63 0.46 -26.87
N LEU A 271 29.87 0.61 -25.76
CA LEU A 271 28.45 0.99 -25.85
C LEU A 271 28.28 2.46 -26.25
N SER A 272 29.18 3.35 -25.83
CA SER A 272 29.25 4.78 -26.22
C SER A 272 27.89 5.50 -26.02
N LEU A 273 27.40 5.49 -24.79
CA LEU A 273 26.08 6.02 -24.43
C LEU A 273 26.21 7.19 -23.46
N ASP A 274 25.54 8.30 -23.78
CA ASP A 274 25.56 9.52 -22.97
C ASP A 274 24.92 9.27 -21.59
N SER A 275 23.86 8.51 -21.50
CA SER A 275 23.16 8.16 -20.24
C SER A 275 24.12 7.62 -19.17
N THR A 276 25.12 6.84 -19.58
CA THR A 276 26.11 6.27 -18.67
C THR A 276 27.11 7.31 -18.13
N VAL A 277 27.44 8.30 -18.92
CA VAL A 277 28.32 9.43 -18.52
C VAL A 277 27.50 10.41 -17.63
N ILE A 278 26.26 10.70 -18.02
CA ILE A 278 25.32 11.51 -17.23
C ILE A 278 25.16 10.93 -15.82
N TYR A 279 25.02 9.61 -15.73
CA TYR A 279 24.97 8.94 -14.42
C TYR A 279 26.31 9.08 -13.67
N ALA A 280 27.41 8.82 -14.35
CA ALA A 280 28.77 8.84 -13.77
C ALA A 280 29.13 10.19 -13.14
N GLU A 281 28.83 11.27 -13.84
CA GLU A 281 29.20 12.65 -13.46
C GLU A 281 28.04 13.38 -12.75
N ASN A 282 26.95 12.68 -12.48
CA ASN A 282 25.75 13.26 -11.84
C ASN A 282 25.22 14.52 -12.56
N LEU A 283 25.28 14.53 -13.88
CA LEU A 283 24.82 15.66 -14.68
C LEU A 283 23.29 15.83 -14.59
N LYS A 284 22.84 17.07 -14.71
CA LYS A 284 21.42 17.43 -14.76
C LYS A 284 20.91 17.67 -16.19
N THR A 285 21.70 17.30 -17.19
CA THR A 285 21.42 17.45 -18.62
C THR A 285 21.07 16.10 -19.22
N ASN A 286 20.48 16.10 -20.43
CA ASN A 286 20.20 14.89 -21.19
C ASN A 286 21.30 14.56 -22.23
N THR A 287 22.35 15.36 -22.31
CA THR A 287 23.43 15.26 -23.28
C THR A 287 24.76 15.42 -22.59
N THR A 288 25.84 15.03 -23.26
CA THR A 288 27.21 15.13 -22.73
C THR A 288 28.12 15.93 -23.65
N SER A 289 28.96 16.81 -23.08
CA SER A 289 30.01 17.51 -23.79
C SER A 289 31.20 16.58 -24.08
N LYS A 290 32.09 17.03 -24.97
CA LYS A 290 33.37 16.34 -25.20
C LYS A 290 34.20 16.22 -23.90
N GLN A 291 34.07 17.17 -22.97
CA GLN A 291 34.79 17.15 -21.70
C GLN A 291 34.21 16.08 -20.77
N ASP A 292 32.88 15.98 -20.67
CA ASP A 292 32.22 14.97 -19.84
C ASP A 292 32.60 13.54 -20.25
N ARG A 293 32.70 13.30 -21.59
CA ARG A 293 33.12 12.01 -22.16
C ARG A 293 34.58 11.63 -21.86
N LYS A 294 35.39 12.55 -21.30
CA LYS A 294 36.76 12.25 -20.81
C LYS A 294 36.75 11.65 -19.40
N SER A 295 35.65 11.59 -18.74
CA SER A 295 35.50 11.00 -17.39
C SER A 295 36.23 9.66 -17.28
N LYS A 296 36.94 9.49 -16.16
CA LYS A 296 37.65 8.24 -15.82
C LYS A 296 36.73 7.26 -15.08
N SER A 297 35.50 7.61 -14.84
CA SER A 297 34.52 6.72 -14.17
C SER A 297 34.35 5.40 -14.93
N LYS A 298 34.25 4.29 -14.20
CA LYS A 298 34.01 2.97 -14.79
C LYS A 298 32.62 2.86 -15.46
N TYR A 299 31.72 3.80 -15.19
CA TYR A 299 30.44 3.93 -15.88
C TYR A 299 30.55 4.54 -17.27
N ASN A 300 31.68 5.21 -17.63
CA ASN A 300 31.87 5.84 -18.93
C ASN A 300 32.05 4.81 -20.04
N THR A 301 30.99 4.49 -20.78
CA THR A 301 30.99 3.53 -21.87
C THR A 301 31.61 4.02 -23.17
N TYR A 302 31.98 5.30 -23.28
CA TYR A 302 32.88 5.82 -24.33
C TYR A 302 34.33 5.42 -24.07
N ARG A 303 34.68 5.28 -22.79
CA ARG A 303 36.04 4.97 -22.39
C ARG A 303 36.28 3.46 -22.26
N TYR A 304 35.37 2.76 -21.60
CA TYR A 304 35.53 1.34 -21.29
C TYR A 304 34.59 0.48 -22.12
N LYS A 305 35.08 -0.71 -22.53
CA LYS A 305 34.29 -1.74 -23.18
C LYS A 305 33.44 -2.50 -22.15
N GLY A 306 32.36 -3.10 -22.62
CA GLY A 306 31.46 -3.89 -21.78
C GLY A 306 30.40 -3.05 -21.06
N LEU A 307 29.69 -3.68 -20.14
CA LEU A 307 28.68 -3.03 -19.30
C LEU A 307 29.34 -2.19 -18.21
N PRO A 308 28.69 -1.10 -17.77
CA PRO A 308 29.08 -0.40 -16.56
C PRO A 308 28.96 -1.32 -15.33
N PRO A 309 29.59 -0.94 -14.18
CA PRO A 309 29.60 -1.78 -12.96
C PRO A 309 28.25 -2.07 -12.33
N GLY A 310 27.21 -1.33 -12.69
CA GLY A 310 25.86 -1.48 -12.18
C GLY A 310 24.82 -0.70 -12.97
N PRO A 311 23.55 -0.83 -12.60
CA PRO A 311 22.46 -0.06 -13.19
C PRO A 311 22.68 1.45 -13.04
N ILE A 312 22.11 2.25 -13.95
CA ILE A 312 22.19 3.71 -13.95
C ILE A 312 20.84 4.37 -13.60
N SER A 313 19.80 3.59 -13.46
CA SER A 313 18.45 4.04 -13.09
C SER A 313 17.60 2.85 -12.64
N ALA A 314 16.41 3.14 -12.13
CA ALA A 314 15.38 2.16 -11.88
C ALA A 314 14.53 1.96 -13.14
N PRO A 315 14.64 0.82 -13.85
CA PRO A 315 13.85 0.56 -15.04
C PRO A 315 12.42 0.15 -14.68
N GLY A 316 11.46 0.52 -15.54
CA GLY A 316 10.11 0.03 -15.51
C GLY A 316 9.98 -1.37 -16.10
N LYS A 317 8.74 -1.91 -16.04
CA LYS A 317 8.42 -3.26 -16.54
C LYS A 317 8.79 -3.42 -18.02
N ALA A 318 8.39 -2.47 -18.86
CA ALA A 318 8.65 -2.53 -20.31
C ALA A 318 10.15 -2.56 -20.66
N ALA A 319 11.00 -1.82 -19.92
CA ALA A 319 12.45 -1.87 -20.12
C ALA A 319 13.06 -3.19 -19.64
N LEU A 320 12.56 -3.76 -18.54
CA LEU A 320 12.97 -5.10 -18.07
C LEU A 320 12.60 -6.18 -19.08
N GLU A 321 11.37 -6.17 -19.61
CA GLU A 321 10.89 -7.10 -20.64
C GLU A 321 11.72 -7.00 -21.92
N ALA A 322 11.97 -5.78 -22.40
CA ALA A 322 12.78 -5.53 -23.60
C ALA A 322 14.21 -6.03 -23.45
N ALA A 323 14.84 -5.79 -22.29
CA ALA A 323 16.17 -6.30 -22.01
C ALA A 323 16.22 -7.83 -21.89
N ALA A 324 15.16 -8.45 -21.34
CA ALA A 324 15.04 -9.90 -21.19
C ALA A 324 14.70 -10.61 -22.52
N ASN A 325 13.97 -9.93 -23.42
CA ASN A 325 13.50 -10.48 -24.70
C ASN A 325 13.84 -9.54 -25.86
N PRO A 326 15.14 -9.36 -26.19
CA PRO A 326 15.55 -8.49 -27.29
C PRO A 326 15.09 -9.00 -28.63
N ASP A 327 14.79 -8.11 -29.56
CA ASP A 327 14.46 -8.43 -30.96
C ASP A 327 15.57 -9.23 -31.63
N LYS A 328 15.24 -9.93 -32.70
CA LYS A 328 16.21 -10.56 -33.60
C LYS A 328 16.70 -9.56 -34.65
N GLY A 329 18.01 -9.39 -34.79
CA GLY A 329 18.59 -8.48 -35.77
C GLY A 329 20.07 -8.32 -35.64
N LYS A 330 20.70 -7.65 -36.62
CA LYS A 330 22.15 -7.42 -36.68
C LYS A 330 22.56 -6.00 -36.35
N TRP A 331 21.60 -5.16 -35.93
CA TRP A 331 21.83 -3.72 -35.68
C TRP A 331 22.96 -3.50 -34.68
N LEU A 332 23.79 -2.51 -34.97
CA LEU A 332 24.92 -2.07 -34.15
C LEU A 332 24.77 -0.62 -33.70
N TYR A 333 23.89 0.15 -34.37
CA TYR A 333 23.68 1.56 -34.15
C TYR A 333 22.21 1.90 -34.05
N PHE A 334 21.90 2.91 -33.28
CA PHE A 334 20.58 3.54 -33.25
C PHE A 334 20.75 5.06 -33.04
N VAL A 335 19.82 5.84 -33.56
CA VAL A 335 19.74 7.29 -33.37
C VAL A 335 18.26 7.67 -33.29
N THR A 336 17.88 8.40 -32.28
CA THR A 336 16.58 9.09 -32.25
C THR A 336 16.69 10.30 -33.17
N VAL A 337 16.05 10.23 -34.34
CA VAL A 337 16.18 11.23 -35.41
C VAL A 337 15.20 12.40 -35.26
N ASN A 338 14.20 12.27 -34.40
CA ASN A 338 13.22 13.29 -34.09
C ASN A 338 12.88 13.26 -32.60
N PHE A 339 13.24 14.27 -31.86
CA PHE A 339 13.01 14.33 -30.41
C PHE A 339 11.56 14.66 -30.04
N ASP A 340 10.76 15.22 -30.96
CA ASP A 340 9.35 15.51 -30.70
C ASP A 340 8.49 14.25 -30.76
N THR A 341 8.79 13.37 -31.72
CA THR A 341 8.07 12.10 -31.90
C THR A 341 8.73 10.92 -31.23
N GLY A 342 10.04 11.02 -30.89
CA GLY A 342 10.86 9.92 -30.39
C GLY A 342 11.21 8.90 -31.47
N ASP A 343 11.07 9.25 -32.78
CA ASP A 343 11.36 8.33 -33.88
C ASP A 343 12.83 7.94 -33.87
N THR A 344 13.10 6.64 -33.89
CA THR A 344 14.44 6.07 -33.72
C THR A 344 14.76 5.12 -34.87
N LYS A 345 15.86 5.35 -35.54
CA LYS A 345 16.35 4.55 -36.66
C LYS A 345 17.54 3.68 -36.27
N PHE A 346 17.70 2.58 -36.97
CA PHE A 346 18.67 1.53 -36.64
C PHE A 346 19.52 1.19 -37.87
N ALA A 347 20.83 0.93 -37.66
CA ALA A 347 21.76 0.50 -38.69
C ALA A 347 22.62 -0.68 -38.21
N ASP A 348 23.06 -1.54 -39.11
CA ASP A 348 23.95 -2.66 -38.84
C ASP A 348 25.39 -2.40 -39.31
N ASN A 349 25.61 -1.29 -40.05
CA ASN A 349 26.91 -0.87 -40.58
C ASN A 349 27.13 0.65 -40.42
N GLN A 350 28.39 1.07 -40.58
CA GLN A 350 28.78 2.45 -40.37
C GLN A 350 28.21 3.39 -41.45
N ALA A 351 28.11 2.96 -42.71
CA ALA A 351 27.66 3.80 -43.81
C ALA A 351 26.19 4.23 -43.61
N ASP A 352 25.33 3.31 -43.24
CA ASP A 352 23.92 3.61 -42.97
C ASP A 352 23.75 4.39 -41.65
N PHE A 353 24.56 4.13 -40.65
CA PHE A 353 24.61 4.97 -39.45
C PHE A 353 24.93 6.44 -39.76
N GLU A 354 25.90 6.70 -40.64
CA GLU A 354 26.27 8.09 -41.03
C GLU A 354 25.10 8.79 -41.75
N LYS A 355 24.34 8.08 -42.60
CA LYS A 355 23.12 8.64 -43.22
C LYS A 355 22.08 9.03 -42.18
N ILE A 356 21.81 8.16 -41.21
CA ILE A 356 20.86 8.41 -40.11
C ILE A 356 21.36 9.59 -39.26
N ARG A 357 22.68 9.67 -39.00
CA ARG A 357 23.26 10.78 -38.26
C ARG A 357 23.12 12.12 -38.98
N GLN A 358 23.27 12.12 -40.30
CA GLN A 358 23.07 13.34 -41.12
C GLN A 358 21.59 13.77 -41.08
N GLU A 359 20.65 12.83 -41.17
CA GLU A 359 19.23 13.12 -41.02
C GLU A 359 18.91 13.78 -39.65
N PHE A 360 19.46 13.24 -38.58
CA PHE A 360 19.33 13.84 -37.26
C PHE A 360 19.94 15.25 -37.18
N GLN A 361 21.13 15.44 -37.76
CA GLN A 361 21.77 16.78 -37.82
C GLN A 361 20.90 17.78 -38.58
N THR A 362 20.30 17.39 -39.70
CA THR A 362 19.38 18.23 -40.49
C THR A 362 18.13 18.57 -39.66
N TRP A 363 17.59 17.61 -38.92
CA TRP A 363 16.47 17.85 -38.04
C TRP A 363 16.84 18.86 -36.94
N CYS A 364 17.98 18.73 -36.31
CA CYS A 364 18.49 19.68 -35.30
C CYS A 364 18.66 21.10 -35.87
N GLN A 365 19.17 21.24 -37.09
CA GLN A 365 19.33 22.54 -37.74
C GLN A 365 17.99 23.22 -38.00
N SER A 366 16.95 22.45 -38.33
CA SER A 366 15.60 22.98 -38.54
C SER A 366 14.81 23.21 -37.25
N HIS A 367 15.33 22.77 -36.10
CA HIS A 367 14.69 22.90 -34.78
C HIS A 367 15.69 23.49 -33.75
N PRO A 368 16.05 24.78 -33.88
CA PRO A 368 16.98 25.43 -32.96
C PRO A 368 16.54 25.33 -31.50
N GLY A 369 17.49 25.05 -30.59
CA GLY A 369 17.23 24.88 -29.16
C GLY A 369 16.71 23.50 -28.75
N ARG A 370 16.39 22.62 -29.71
CA ARG A 370 15.92 21.22 -29.38
C ARG A 370 17.09 20.25 -29.23
N CYS A 371 18.20 20.51 -29.83
CA CYS A 371 19.42 19.71 -29.79
C CYS A 371 20.58 20.40 -29.08
N ASP A 372 20.38 21.63 -28.61
CA ASP A 372 21.42 22.39 -27.92
C ASP A 372 21.69 21.76 -26.56
N THR A 373 22.96 21.52 -26.32
CA THR A 373 23.50 20.80 -25.15
C THR A 373 24.31 21.73 -24.28
#